data_a5ab19df3223542c41f0dc40bdc94a3c
#
_entry.id   a5ab19df3223542c41f0dc40bdc94a3c
#
_cell.length_a   1.000
_cell.length_b   1.000
_cell.length_c   1.000
_cell.angle_alpha   90.00
_cell.angle_beta   90.00
_cell.angle_gamma   90.00
#
_symmetry.space_group_name_H-M   'P 1'
#
loop_
_entity.id
_entity.type
_entity.pdbx_description
1 polymer ?
#
loop_
_entity_poly.entity_id
_entity_poly.type
_entity_poly.pdbx_seq_one_letter_code
_entity_poly.pdbx_strand_id
1 'polypeptide(L)'
;MMFQREGFGKMKKTLNGKWQFRKVGDKLYKEATVPGCNYLDLMANGDIPDPFIGLNEKDVYWVGETNWEYKKTFEITDEELNCDDILLTCEMLDTICDVFVNNMLAFSARNCFKAYSVSIKERLDKGENEIRILFRSPVNYVKEKYKSCPTPVNSNGQNGIVHIRKPQCHFGWDWGPVLPCSGITKEISLEFVNGAKIEYLFASQALNADGTAVISVRADIKAYKDYECSLKVVLPDGSTLEKSGTEADFTITDPELWWTYELSGKTEQPLYEISAAVVSGGKEVDSTSKKIGIRKIELNREKDEYGRNFQFRLNGVPLFIKGTNYIPPDSFITRFTSDKIEYLIDTALFSNINMIRIWGGGYYESDEFYNLCDKKGILVWQDFQFACQAYPFFDNDFLDN
;
A
#
# COMPACT_ATOMS: atom_id res chain seq x y z
N MET A 1 3.30 -4.20 1.54
CA MET A 1 4.33 -3.43 2.24
C MET A 1 4.81 -2.37 1.27
N MET A 2 4.35 -1.12 1.39
CA MET A 2 4.79 -0.01 0.55
C MET A 2 5.97 0.66 1.22
N PHE A 3 6.98 1.05 0.45
CA PHE A 3 8.23 1.58 0.96
C PHE A 3 8.29 3.07 0.65
N GLN A 4 8.53 3.90 1.67
CA GLN A 4 9.01 5.26 1.43
C GLN A 4 10.40 5.16 0.80
N ARG A 5 10.56 5.81 -0.34
CA ARG A 5 11.83 5.90 -1.06
C ARG A 5 12.27 7.36 -1.03
N GLU A 6 12.92 7.75 0.03
CA GLU A 6 13.70 8.99 0.06
C GLU A 6 15.17 8.63 -0.17
N GLY A 7 15.71 8.91 -1.35
CA GLY A 7 17.10 8.67 -1.71
C GLY A 7 17.65 9.79 -2.59
N PHE A 8 18.86 10.21 -2.31
CA PHE A 8 19.62 11.11 -3.17
C PHE A 8 19.99 10.37 -4.47
N GLY A 9 19.62 10.94 -5.63
CA GLY A 9 19.98 10.41 -6.95
C GLY A 9 18.83 9.91 -7.80
N LYS A 10 17.64 9.70 -7.23
CA LYS A 10 16.47 9.21 -7.95
C LYS A 10 15.70 10.33 -8.63
N MET A 11 15.71 10.36 -9.97
CA MET A 11 14.81 11.26 -10.71
C MET A 11 13.40 10.66 -10.74
N LYS A 12 12.47 11.30 -10.02
CA LYS A 12 11.04 10.97 -10.01
C LYS A 12 10.23 12.18 -10.41
N LYS A 13 9.28 12.00 -11.32
CA LYS A 13 8.30 13.02 -11.72
C LYS A 13 6.92 12.56 -11.30
N THR A 14 6.30 13.28 -10.36
CA THR A 14 4.90 12.99 -10.00
C THR A 14 3.95 13.37 -11.11
N LEU A 15 2.97 12.53 -11.35
CA LEU A 15 1.83 12.81 -12.23
C LEU A 15 0.56 13.13 -11.41
N ASN A 16 0.67 13.26 -10.09
CA ASN A 16 -0.42 13.69 -9.23
C ASN A 16 -0.95 15.09 -9.60
N GLY A 17 -2.00 15.52 -8.95
CA GLY A 17 -2.61 16.83 -9.09
C GLY A 17 -3.76 16.84 -10.10
N LYS A 18 -3.82 17.85 -10.96
CA LYS A 18 -4.94 18.01 -11.92
C LYS A 18 -4.89 17.01 -13.05
N TRP A 19 -6.03 16.36 -13.26
CA TRP A 19 -6.34 15.46 -14.36
C TRP A 19 -7.64 15.86 -15.01
N GLN A 20 -8.01 15.16 -16.06
CA GLN A 20 -9.31 15.23 -16.69
C GLN A 20 -10.00 13.87 -16.62
N PHE A 21 -11.32 13.84 -16.37
CA PHE A 21 -12.08 12.60 -16.39
C PHE A 21 -13.42 12.77 -17.08
N ARG A 22 -14.00 11.66 -17.50
CA ARG A 22 -15.35 11.60 -18.08
C ARG A 22 -15.95 10.20 -17.91
N LYS A 23 -17.26 10.15 -17.99
CA LYS A 23 -17.97 8.90 -18.29
C LYS A 23 -17.60 8.45 -19.70
N VAL A 24 -17.32 7.15 -19.88
CA VAL A 24 -17.01 6.59 -21.20
C VAL A 24 -18.20 6.79 -22.15
N GLY A 25 -17.91 7.38 -23.32
CA GLY A 25 -18.92 7.76 -24.30
C GLY A 25 -19.32 9.24 -24.26
N ASP A 26 -19.04 9.97 -23.20
CA ASP A 26 -19.25 11.40 -23.15
C ASP A 26 -18.21 12.14 -24.00
N LYS A 27 -18.62 13.28 -24.57
CA LYS A 27 -17.73 14.09 -25.43
C LYS A 27 -16.82 15.02 -24.62
N LEU A 28 -17.29 15.49 -23.47
CA LEU A 28 -16.60 16.51 -22.66
C LEU A 28 -15.92 15.88 -21.46
N TYR A 29 -14.70 16.32 -21.22
CA TYR A 29 -13.98 16.02 -19.98
C TYR A 29 -14.27 17.09 -18.93
N LYS A 30 -14.22 16.70 -17.67
CA LYS A 30 -14.29 17.54 -16.47
C LYS A 30 -12.99 17.47 -15.70
N GLU A 31 -12.81 18.37 -14.74
CA GLU A 31 -11.63 18.35 -13.87
C GLU A 31 -11.70 17.17 -12.89
N ALA A 32 -10.55 16.54 -12.66
CA ALA A 32 -10.32 15.52 -11.66
C ALA A 32 -9.08 15.82 -10.84
N THR A 33 -9.01 15.26 -9.65
CA THR A 33 -7.85 15.36 -8.77
C THR A 33 -7.28 13.97 -8.48
N VAL A 34 -5.99 13.79 -8.67
CA VAL A 34 -5.26 12.55 -8.37
C VAL A 34 -4.19 12.85 -7.32
N PRO A 35 -4.10 12.05 -6.23
CA PRO A 35 -4.95 10.92 -5.88
C PRO A 35 -6.40 11.31 -5.61
N GLY A 36 -7.34 10.43 -6.08
CA GLY A 36 -8.77 10.67 -5.97
C GLY A 36 -9.61 9.54 -6.53
N CYS A 37 -10.91 9.75 -6.60
CA CYS A 37 -11.84 8.82 -7.22
C CYS A 37 -13.02 9.54 -7.86
N ASN A 38 -13.73 8.82 -8.73
CA ASN A 38 -14.86 9.33 -9.51
C ASN A 38 -15.98 9.99 -8.67
N TYR A 39 -16.28 9.48 -7.46
CA TYR A 39 -17.26 10.12 -6.57
C TYR A 39 -16.79 11.50 -6.09
N LEU A 40 -15.52 11.62 -5.68
CA LEU A 40 -14.95 12.90 -5.22
C LEU A 40 -14.90 13.91 -6.36
N ASP A 41 -14.52 13.47 -7.56
CA ASP A 41 -14.46 14.33 -8.73
C ASP A 41 -15.85 14.80 -9.16
N LEU A 42 -16.87 13.91 -9.14
CA LEU A 42 -18.24 14.27 -9.46
C LEU A 42 -18.82 15.24 -8.44
N MET A 43 -18.57 15.04 -7.13
CA MET A 43 -18.97 16.00 -6.09
C MET A 43 -18.31 17.35 -6.29
N ALA A 44 -17.02 17.39 -6.56
CA ALA A 44 -16.28 18.64 -6.81
C ALA A 44 -16.79 19.41 -8.03
N ASN A 45 -17.28 18.72 -9.05
CA ASN A 45 -17.91 19.32 -10.24
C ASN A 45 -19.41 19.66 -10.04
N GLY A 46 -20.00 19.32 -8.88
CA GLY A 46 -21.43 19.55 -8.60
C GLY A 46 -22.38 18.62 -9.37
N ASP A 47 -21.88 17.48 -9.86
CA ASP A 47 -22.67 16.51 -10.66
C ASP A 47 -23.48 15.55 -9.81
N ILE A 48 -23.05 15.32 -8.57
CA ILE A 48 -23.73 14.47 -7.58
C ILE A 48 -23.77 15.17 -6.23
N PRO A 49 -24.81 14.90 -5.42
CA PRO A 49 -24.84 15.34 -4.02
C PRO A 49 -23.86 14.55 -3.16
N ASP A 50 -23.58 15.03 -1.95
CA ASP A 50 -22.81 14.29 -0.96
C ASP A 50 -23.54 12.98 -0.59
N PRO A 51 -22.96 11.79 -0.85
CA PRO A 51 -23.58 10.51 -0.62
C PRO A 51 -23.82 10.20 0.87
N PHE A 52 -23.15 10.91 1.78
CA PHE A 52 -23.31 10.70 3.24
C PHE A 52 -24.49 11.46 3.84
N ILE A 53 -25.22 12.24 3.04
CA ILE A 53 -26.38 13.02 3.51
C ILE A 53 -27.68 12.33 3.12
N GLY A 54 -28.51 11.98 4.13
CA GLY A 54 -29.83 11.43 3.93
C GLY A 54 -29.84 10.11 3.15
N LEU A 55 -30.50 10.09 1.99
CA LEU A 55 -30.59 8.93 1.11
C LEU A 55 -29.80 9.08 -0.20
N ASN A 56 -28.95 10.09 -0.29
CA ASN A 56 -28.17 10.39 -1.51
C ASN A 56 -27.34 9.21 -1.98
N GLU A 57 -26.89 8.33 -1.07
CA GLU A 57 -26.20 7.08 -1.43
C GLU A 57 -26.92 6.30 -2.53
N LYS A 58 -28.25 6.24 -2.45
CA LYS A 58 -29.09 5.52 -3.43
C LYS A 58 -29.11 6.22 -4.78
N ASP A 59 -29.14 7.56 -4.74
CA ASP A 59 -29.22 8.39 -5.95
C ASP A 59 -27.91 8.40 -6.73
N VAL A 60 -26.77 8.10 -6.09
CA VAL A 60 -25.45 8.10 -6.71
C VAL A 60 -24.91 6.70 -7.02
N TYR A 61 -25.65 5.63 -6.77
CA TYR A 61 -25.21 4.25 -7.00
C TYR A 61 -24.79 3.98 -8.46
N TRP A 62 -25.39 4.68 -9.42
CA TRP A 62 -25.08 4.60 -10.86
C TRP A 62 -23.61 4.90 -11.17
N VAL A 63 -22.91 5.65 -10.31
CA VAL A 63 -21.48 5.97 -10.48
C VAL A 63 -20.65 4.70 -10.50
N GLY A 64 -20.94 3.73 -9.62
CA GLY A 64 -20.29 2.42 -9.59
C GLY A 64 -20.67 1.51 -10.77
N GLU A 65 -21.81 1.75 -11.43
CA GLU A 65 -22.27 0.99 -12.61
C GLU A 65 -21.72 1.54 -13.94
N THR A 66 -20.90 2.59 -13.86
CA THR A 66 -20.39 3.32 -15.03
C THR A 66 -18.90 3.06 -15.25
N ASN A 67 -18.49 3.00 -16.53
CA ASN A 67 -17.08 3.01 -16.92
C ASN A 67 -16.58 4.47 -16.97
N TRP A 68 -15.36 4.69 -16.44
CA TRP A 68 -14.77 6.02 -16.36
C TRP A 68 -13.43 6.07 -17.08
N GLU A 69 -13.11 7.22 -17.64
CA GLU A 69 -11.85 7.48 -18.32
C GLU A 69 -11.17 8.68 -17.66
N TYR A 70 -9.92 8.52 -17.27
CA TYR A 70 -9.03 9.56 -16.74
C TYR A 70 -7.90 9.79 -17.72
N LYS A 71 -7.50 11.06 -17.90
CA LYS A 71 -6.34 11.39 -18.73
C LYS A 71 -5.56 12.59 -18.21
N LYS A 72 -4.27 12.62 -18.55
CA LYS A 72 -3.36 13.71 -18.30
C LYS A 72 -2.31 13.80 -19.38
N THR A 73 -1.93 15.02 -19.76
CA THR A 73 -0.73 15.26 -20.55
C THR A 73 0.46 15.62 -19.64
N PHE A 74 1.65 15.27 -20.09
CA PHE A 74 2.92 15.54 -19.39
C PHE A 74 4.06 15.67 -20.39
N GLU A 75 5.10 16.42 -20.02
CA GLU A 75 6.27 16.67 -20.85
C GLU A 75 7.40 15.71 -20.53
N ILE A 76 8.13 15.27 -21.56
CA ILE A 76 9.35 14.48 -21.46
C ILE A 76 10.49 15.20 -22.20
N THR A 77 11.60 15.41 -21.52
CA THR A 77 12.81 16.05 -22.08
C THR A 77 13.75 15.04 -22.73
N ASP A 78 14.71 15.52 -23.53
CA ASP A 78 15.78 14.66 -24.10
C ASP A 78 16.61 13.98 -23.00
N GLU A 79 16.89 14.70 -21.91
CA GLU A 79 17.66 14.15 -20.80
C GLU A 79 16.93 12.98 -20.12
N GLU A 80 15.61 13.12 -19.94
CA GLU A 80 14.76 12.09 -19.36
C GLU A 80 14.67 10.85 -20.29
N LEU A 81 14.57 11.04 -21.60
CA LEU A 81 14.57 9.93 -22.57
C LEU A 81 15.89 9.17 -22.66
N ASN A 82 17.00 9.82 -22.29
CA ASN A 82 18.33 9.20 -22.33
C ASN A 82 18.59 8.28 -21.13
N CYS A 83 17.69 8.20 -20.13
CA CYS A 83 17.79 7.24 -19.05
C CYS A 83 17.75 5.79 -19.56
N ASP A 84 18.27 4.85 -18.78
CA ASP A 84 18.28 3.44 -19.17
C ASP A 84 16.86 2.86 -19.25
N ASP A 85 15.97 3.27 -18.33
CA ASP A 85 14.54 2.93 -18.36
C ASP A 85 13.70 4.08 -17.80
N ILE A 86 12.42 4.09 -18.15
CA ILE A 86 11.40 4.99 -17.59
C ILE A 86 10.21 4.13 -17.15
N LEU A 87 9.97 4.10 -15.85
CA LEU A 87 8.91 3.29 -15.27
C LEU A 87 7.71 4.17 -14.92
N LEU A 88 6.53 3.78 -15.39
CA LEU A 88 5.28 4.29 -14.87
C LEU A 88 4.92 3.48 -13.62
N THR A 89 4.91 4.16 -12.48
CA THR A 89 4.56 3.56 -11.19
C THR A 89 3.21 4.08 -10.73
N CYS A 90 2.27 3.15 -10.51
CA CYS A 90 0.93 3.40 -9.97
C CYS A 90 0.82 2.63 -8.66
N GLU A 91 0.78 3.33 -7.52
CA GLU A 91 0.73 2.67 -6.21
C GLU A 91 -0.60 2.00 -5.93
N MET A 92 -1.70 2.58 -6.41
CA MET A 92 -3.03 1.99 -6.29
C MET A 92 -3.95 2.45 -7.41
N LEU A 93 -4.41 1.50 -8.22
CA LEU A 93 -5.47 1.68 -9.22
C LEU A 93 -6.71 0.91 -8.75
N ASP A 94 -7.82 1.60 -8.54
CA ASP A 94 -9.05 1.01 -8.01
C ASP A 94 -10.14 0.94 -9.09
N THR A 95 -10.31 -0.19 -9.78
CA THR A 95 -9.64 -1.48 -9.64
C THR A 95 -9.33 -2.07 -11.01
N ILE A 96 -10.36 -2.39 -11.82
CA ILE A 96 -10.20 -3.00 -13.15
C ILE A 96 -9.98 -1.91 -14.16
N CYS A 97 -8.77 -1.80 -14.70
CA CYS A 97 -8.50 -0.77 -15.68
C CYS A 97 -7.43 -1.17 -16.71
N ASP A 98 -7.48 -0.49 -17.84
CA ASP A 98 -6.46 -0.53 -18.88
C ASP A 98 -5.73 0.82 -18.92
N VAL A 99 -4.40 0.80 -18.86
CA VAL A 99 -3.54 1.98 -18.86
C VAL A 99 -2.87 2.13 -20.21
N PHE A 100 -3.04 3.29 -20.82
CA PHE A 100 -2.48 3.63 -22.15
C PHE A 100 -1.51 4.80 -22.01
N VAL A 101 -0.43 4.75 -22.77
CA VAL A 101 0.52 5.86 -22.98
C VAL A 101 0.58 6.10 -24.48
N ASN A 102 0.33 7.33 -24.91
CA ASN A 102 0.27 7.71 -26.32
C ASN A 102 -0.58 6.75 -27.18
N ASN A 103 -1.78 6.41 -26.65
CA ASN A 103 -2.72 5.45 -27.23
C ASN A 103 -2.24 3.98 -27.32
N MET A 104 -1.05 3.65 -26.87
CA MET A 104 -0.55 2.28 -26.78
C MET A 104 -0.85 1.70 -25.41
N LEU A 105 -1.40 0.48 -25.34
CA LEU A 105 -1.64 -0.21 -24.08
C LEU A 105 -0.30 -0.47 -23.37
N ALA A 106 -0.16 0.08 -22.17
CA ALA A 106 1.00 -0.17 -21.32
C ALA A 106 0.80 -1.43 -20.48
N PHE A 107 -0.32 -1.51 -19.76
CA PHE A 107 -0.71 -2.68 -18.98
C PHE A 107 -2.19 -2.63 -18.58
N SER A 108 -2.68 -3.76 -18.06
CA SER A 108 -4.01 -3.86 -17.43
C SER A 108 -3.85 -4.14 -15.94
N ALA A 109 -4.64 -3.46 -15.10
CA ALA A 109 -4.70 -3.68 -13.66
C ALA A 109 -6.01 -4.37 -13.28
N ARG A 110 -5.96 -5.30 -12.28
CA ARG A 110 -7.12 -6.05 -11.79
C ARG A 110 -7.17 -6.15 -10.26
N ASN A 111 -6.18 -5.57 -9.56
CA ASN A 111 -6.01 -5.69 -8.12
C ASN A 111 -5.58 -4.36 -7.53
N CYS A 112 -6.42 -3.74 -6.70
CA CYS A 112 -6.08 -2.46 -6.10
C CYS A 112 -5.06 -2.57 -4.94
N PHE A 113 -4.85 -3.77 -4.41
CA PHE A 113 -3.88 -4.00 -3.33
C PHE A 113 -2.44 -4.20 -3.83
N LYS A 114 -2.22 -4.05 -5.12
CA LYS A 114 -0.95 -4.25 -5.80
C LYS A 114 -0.49 -2.97 -6.47
N ALA A 115 0.74 -2.57 -6.24
CA ALA A 115 1.37 -1.53 -7.03
C ALA A 115 1.82 -2.08 -8.39
N TYR A 116 1.73 -1.25 -9.42
CA TYR A 116 2.17 -1.57 -10.78
C TYR A 116 3.32 -0.64 -11.14
N SER A 117 4.46 -1.20 -11.54
CA SER A 117 5.62 -0.46 -12.05
C SER A 117 6.03 -1.10 -13.36
N VAL A 118 5.80 -0.38 -14.47
CA VAL A 118 5.93 -0.94 -15.83
C VAL A 118 6.79 -0.01 -16.68
N SER A 119 7.73 -0.58 -17.43
CA SER A 119 8.53 0.17 -18.41
C SER A 119 7.64 0.73 -19.53
N ILE A 120 7.72 2.03 -19.71
CA ILE A 120 6.99 2.74 -20.77
C ILE A 120 7.91 3.53 -21.71
N LYS A 121 9.24 3.41 -21.53
CA LYS A 121 10.22 4.19 -22.30
C LYS A 121 9.98 4.13 -23.81
N GLU A 122 9.70 2.94 -24.35
CA GLU A 122 9.43 2.73 -25.78
C GLU A 122 8.10 3.34 -26.28
N ARG A 123 7.28 3.88 -25.37
CA ARG A 123 5.98 4.50 -25.68
C ARG A 123 6.03 6.02 -25.58
N LEU A 124 7.17 6.58 -25.18
CA LEU A 124 7.33 8.00 -24.93
C LEU A 124 8.01 8.70 -26.11
N ASP A 125 7.52 9.88 -26.40
CA ASP A 125 8.13 10.83 -27.34
C ASP A 125 8.74 12.01 -26.57
N LYS A 126 9.68 12.70 -27.19
CA LYS A 126 10.14 14.00 -26.70
C LYS A 126 9.00 15.01 -26.75
N GLY A 127 8.83 15.81 -25.73
CA GLY A 127 7.78 16.81 -25.60
C GLY A 127 6.52 16.24 -24.96
N GLU A 128 5.36 16.65 -25.47
CA GLU A 128 4.08 16.29 -24.88
C GLU A 128 3.72 14.81 -25.11
N ASN A 129 3.34 14.15 -24.02
CA ASN A 129 2.83 12.77 -23.99
C ASN A 129 1.49 12.74 -23.25
N GLU A 130 0.65 11.74 -23.54
CA GLU A 130 -0.63 11.52 -22.88
C GLU A 130 -0.65 10.17 -22.15
N ILE A 131 -1.10 10.18 -20.91
CA ILE A 131 -1.54 8.98 -20.19
C ILE A 131 -3.06 8.97 -20.10
N ARG A 132 -3.66 7.81 -20.39
CA ARG A 132 -5.10 7.59 -20.31
C ARG A 132 -5.38 6.27 -19.62
N ILE A 133 -6.29 6.30 -18.63
CA ILE A 133 -6.67 5.15 -17.82
C ILE A 133 -8.17 4.93 -17.95
N LEU A 134 -8.54 3.75 -18.42
CA LEU A 134 -9.92 3.34 -18.65
C LEU A 134 -10.35 2.38 -17.54
N PHE A 135 -11.13 2.86 -16.59
CA PHE A 135 -11.71 2.05 -15.51
C PHE A 135 -13.02 1.41 -15.96
N ARG A 136 -13.14 0.10 -15.76
CA ARG A 136 -14.40 -0.63 -15.93
C ARG A 136 -15.23 -0.53 -14.65
N SER A 137 -16.54 -0.51 -14.81
CA SER A 137 -17.48 -0.54 -13.70
C SER A 137 -17.23 -1.73 -12.78
N PRO A 138 -16.91 -1.52 -11.50
CA PRO A 138 -16.72 -2.61 -10.55
C PRO A 138 -18.03 -3.38 -10.33
N VAL A 139 -19.18 -2.70 -10.36
CA VAL A 139 -20.51 -3.30 -10.17
C VAL A 139 -20.86 -4.24 -11.33
N ASN A 140 -20.67 -3.79 -12.57
CA ASN A 140 -20.98 -4.63 -13.73
C ASN A 140 -20.01 -5.79 -13.86
N TYR A 141 -18.72 -5.56 -13.55
CA TYR A 141 -17.70 -6.62 -13.54
C TYR A 141 -18.09 -7.76 -12.59
N VAL A 142 -18.44 -7.47 -11.35
CA VAL A 142 -18.80 -8.51 -10.37
C VAL A 142 -20.13 -9.20 -10.72
N LYS A 143 -21.10 -8.47 -11.30
CA LYS A 143 -22.35 -9.05 -11.82
C LYS A 143 -22.09 -10.06 -12.94
N GLU A 144 -21.20 -9.73 -13.88
CA GLU A 144 -20.82 -10.61 -15.00
C GLU A 144 -20.07 -11.86 -14.50
N LYS A 145 -19.09 -11.67 -13.63
CA LYS A 145 -18.34 -12.79 -13.02
C LYS A 145 -19.26 -13.73 -12.23
N TYR A 146 -20.19 -13.19 -11.44
CA TYR A 146 -21.15 -13.99 -10.69
C TYR A 146 -22.09 -14.82 -11.59
N LYS A 147 -22.49 -14.29 -12.73
CA LYS A 147 -23.30 -15.05 -13.71
C LYS A 147 -22.56 -16.27 -14.28
N SER A 148 -21.25 -16.11 -14.54
CA SER A 148 -20.41 -17.18 -15.08
C SER A 148 -19.91 -18.16 -14.02
N CYS A 149 -19.73 -17.67 -12.79
CA CYS A 149 -19.20 -18.45 -11.67
C CYS A 149 -19.88 -17.99 -10.36
N PRO A 150 -21.09 -18.53 -10.05
CA PRO A 150 -21.78 -18.21 -8.80
C PRO A 150 -20.99 -18.72 -7.59
N THR A 151 -20.81 -17.85 -6.60
CA THR A 151 -20.17 -18.15 -5.32
C THR A 151 -21.13 -17.96 -4.16
N PRO A 152 -20.95 -18.64 -3.02
CA PRO A 152 -21.70 -18.35 -1.82
C PRO A 152 -21.56 -16.87 -1.44
N VAL A 153 -22.66 -16.25 -1.05
CA VAL A 153 -22.71 -14.81 -0.73
C VAL A 153 -23.00 -14.61 0.75
N ASN A 154 -22.28 -13.71 1.36
CA ASN A 154 -22.65 -13.16 2.65
C ASN A 154 -23.74 -12.08 2.46
N SER A 155 -24.63 -11.92 3.43
CA SER A 155 -25.80 -11.01 3.38
C SER A 155 -25.47 -9.52 3.26
N ASN A 156 -24.22 -9.12 3.49
CA ASN A 156 -23.80 -7.72 3.62
C ASN A 156 -23.22 -7.12 2.33
N GLY A 157 -23.57 -7.60 1.17
CA GLY A 157 -23.01 -7.04 -0.04
C GLY A 157 -23.66 -7.56 -1.31
N GLN A 158 -23.18 -7.04 -2.43
CA GLN A 158 -23.63 -7.45 -3.75
C GLN A 158 -23.06 -8.84 -4.11
N ASN A 159 -23.84 -9.65 -4.83
CA ASN A 159 -23.39 -10.92 -5.36
C ASN A 159 -22.16 -10.74 -6.27
N GLY A 160 -21.16 -11.62 -6.10
CA GLY A 160 -19.97 -11.65 -6.94
C GLY A 160 -18.80 -10.75 -6.50
N ILE A 161 -18.93 -10.01 -5.41
CA ILE A 161 -17.85 -9.12 -4.93
C ILE A 161 -16.54 -9.85 -4.60
N VAL A 162 -16.59 -11.14 -4.37
CA VAL A 162 -15.39 -11.99 -4.14
C VAL A 162 -14.53 -12.18 -5.39
N HIS A 163 -15.05 -11.87 -6.58
CA HIS A 163 -14.32 -11.97 -7.85
C HIS A 163 -13.47 -10.74 -8.19
N ILE A 164 -13.53 -9.69 -7.38
CA ILE A 164 -12.75 -8.48 -7.59
C ILE A 164 -11.82 -8.22 -6.40
N ARG A 165 -10.56 -7.90 -6.69
CA ARG A 165 -9.57 -7.53 -5.68
C ARG A 165 -9.66 -6.04 -5.34
N LYS A 166 -10.72 -5.70 -4.59
CA LYS A 166 -11.14 -4.36 -4.18
C LYS A 166 -11.60 -4.41 -2.72
N PRO A 167 -11.50 -3.31 -1.92
CA PRO A 167 -12.07 -3.28 -0.59
C PRO A 167 -13.53 -3.70 -0.61
N GLN A 168 -13.85 -4.74 0.15
CA GLN A 168 -15.20 -5.32 0.15
C GLN A 168 -16.24 -4.36 0.70
N CYS A 169 -15.83 -3.49 1.64
CA CYS A 169 -16.70 -2.47 2.22
C CYS A 169 -17.27 -1.47 1.20
N HIS A 170 -16.62 -1.28 0.04
CA HIS A 170 -17.16 -0.41 -1.00
C HIS A 170 -18.48 -0.90 -1.60
N PHE A 171 -18.78 -2.18 -1.51
CA PHE A 171 -20.04 -2.77 -1.95
C PHE A 171 -21.11 -2.78 -0.86
N GLY A 172 -20.89 -2.05 0.23
CA GLY A 172 -21.74 -1.99 1.42
C GLY A 172 -21.32 -2.95 2.52
N TRP A 173 -21.48 -2.52 3.74
CA TRP A 173 -21.28 -3.32 4.94
C TRP A 173 -22.30 -2.89 6.00
N ASP A 174 -22.40 -3.60 7.13
CA ASP A 174 -23.33 -3.28 8.21
C ASP A 174 -23.06 -1.93 8.91
N TRP A 175 -21.92 -1.33 8.64
CA TRP A 175 -21.49 -0.03 9.17
C TRP A 175 -21.20 1.03 8.09
N GLY A 176 -21.24 0.70 6.81
CA GLY A 176 -20.81 1.58 5.73
C GLY A 176 -21.72 1.60 4.51
N PRO A 177 -21.73 2.71 3.75
CA PRO A 177 -22.54 2.88 2.56
C PRO A 177 -22.02 2.05 1.38
N VAL A 178 -22.87 1.92 0.35
CA VAL A 178 -22.54 1.27 -0.93
C VAL A 178 -21.97 2.30 -1.90
N LEU A 179 -20.66 2.47 -1.92
CA LEU A 179 -19.96 3.45 -2.75
C LEU A 179 -18.78 2.79 -3.52
N PRO A 180 -19.06 1.92 -4.50
CA PRO A 180 -18.03 1.21 -5.27
C PRO A 180 -17.32 2.15 -6.24
N CYS A 181 -16.36 2.91 -5.73
CA CYS A 181 -15.62 3.92 -6.48
C CYS A 181 -14.63 3.30 -7.51
N SER A 182 -14.15 4.16 -8.41
CA SER A 182 -13.03 3.88 -9.32
C SER A 182 -12.12 5.10 -9.38
N GLY A 183 -10.80 4.89 -9.44
CA GLY A 183 -9.86 5.99 -9.52
C GLY A 183 -8.41 5.61 -9.28
N ILE A 184 -7.57 6.63 -9.30
CA ILE A 184 -6.15 6.57 -8.98
C ILE A 184 -6.03 7.05 -7.53
N THR A 185 -6.05 6.12 -6.58
CA THR A 185 -6.29 6.45 -5.16
C THR A 185 -5.03 6.61 -4.32
N LYS A 186 -3.86 6.35 -4.91
CA LYS A 186 -2.54 6.70 -4.36
C LYS A 186 -1.68 7.35 -5.45
N GLU A 187 -0.40 7.55 -5.15
CA GLU A 187 0.52 8.22 -6.06
C GLU A 187 0.64 7.53 -7.42
N ILE A 188 0.74 8.35 -8.46
CA ILE A 188 1.15 7.95 -9.81
C ILE A 188 2.35 8.81 -10.25
N SER A 189 3.40 8.17 -10.76
CA SER A 189 4.67 8.85 -11.08
C SER A 189 5.45 8.17 -12.19
N LEU A 190 6.38 8.92 -12.77
CA LEU A 190 7.44 8.40 -13.62
C LEU A 190 8.72 8.29 -12.78
N GLU A 191 9.39 7.14 -12.86
CA GLU A 191 10.72 6.93 -12.29
C GLU A 191 11.72 6.79 -13.43
N PHE A 192 12.75 7.65 -13.44
CA PHE A 192 13.82 7.63 -14.44
C PHE A 192 14.99 6.85 -13.90
N VAL A 193 15.27 5.70 -14.51
CA VAL A 193 16.27 4.75 -14.01
C VAL A 193 17.57 4.85 -14.81
N ASN A 194 18.69 4.98 -14.09
CA ASN A 194 20.03 4.93 -14.65
C ASN A 194 20.88 3.92 -13.90
N GLY A 195 21.56 3.04 -14.62
CA GLY A 195 22.48 2.06 -14.06
C GLY A 195 21.79 0.89 -13.36
N ALA A 196 21.17 1.11 -12.23
CA ALA A 196 20.45 0.08 -11.47
C ALA A 196 19.38 0.69 -10.57
N LYS A 197 18.42 -0.14 -10.16
CA LYS A 197 17.30 0.23 -9.27
C LYS A 197 17.12 -0.83 -8.20
N ILE A 198 16.88 -0.40 -6.97
CA ILE A 198 16.44 -1.27 -5.87
C ILE A 198 14.95 -1.52 -6.05
N GLU A 199 14.57 -2.76 -6.38
CA GLU A 199 13.17 -3.15 -6.47
C GLU A 199 12.57 -3.41 -5.08
N TYR A 200 13.39 -4.03 -4.21
CA TYR A 200 12.95 -4.43 -2.88
C TYR A 200 14.09 -4.38 -1.87
N LEU A 201 13.80 -3.90 -0.65
CA LEU A 201 14.66 -4.01 0.53
C LEU A 201 13.95 -4.86 1.58
N PHE A 202 14.45 -6.07 1.81
CA PHE A 202 13.97 -6.96 2.88
C PHE A 202 14.82 -6.77 4.11
N ALA A 203 14.18 -6.82 5.28
CA ALA A 203 14.85 -6.97 6.54
C ALA A 203 14.03 -7.88 7.45
N SER A 204 14.69 -8.82 8.08
CA SER A 204 14.15 -9.63 9.16
C SER A 204 15.05 -9.55 10.37
N GLN A 205 14.55 -9.89 11.53
CA GLN A 205 15.33 -9.89 12.74
C GLN A 205 15.04 -11.15 13.59
N ALA A 206 16.04 -11.63 14.29
CA ALA A 206 15.93 -12.73 15.22
C ALA A 206 16.65 -12.38 16.52
N LEU A 207 15.97 -12.58 17.65
CA LEU A 207 16.55 -12.47 18.98
C LEU A 207 17.01 -13.86 19.42
N ASN A 208 18.31 -14.00 19.69
CA ASN A 208 18.94 -15.25 20.08
C ASN A 208 18.76 -15.52 21.59
N ALA A 209 18.95 -16.78 21.98
CA ALA A 209 18.85 -17.20 23.37
C ALA A 209 19.95 -16.61 24.28
N ASP A 210 21.08 -16.21 23.70
CA ASP A 210 22.21 -15.56 24.39
C ASP A 210 22.03 -14.04 24.58
N GLY A 211 20.89 -13.49 24.11
CA GLY A 211 20.56 -12.07 24.21
C GLY A 211 21.06 -11.24 23.03
N THR A 212 21.83 -11.79 22.09
CA THR A 212 22.21 -11.11 20.86
C THR A 212 21.05 -11.09 19.86
N ALA A 213 21.08 -10.17 18.89
CA ALA A 213 20.14 -10.18 17.77
C ALA A 213 20.87 -10.23 16.44
N VAL A 214 20.23 -10.82 15.44
CA VAL A 214 20.69 -10.77 14.04
C VAL A 214 19.66 -10.06 13.21
N ILE A 215 20.09 -9.05 12.44
CA ILE A 215 19.29 -8.39 11.40
C ILE A 215 19.79 -8.91 10.06
N SER A 216 18.94 -9.67 9.36
CA SER A 216 19.24 -10.14 8.00
C SER A 216 18.64 -9.17 6.99
N VAL A 217 19.47 -8.64 6.10
CA VAL A 217 19.09 -7.64 5.09
C VAL A 217 19.36 -8.18 3.70
N ARG A 218 18.39 -7.98 2.79
CA ARG A 218 18.53 -8.30 1.37
C ARG A 218 17.92 -7.20 0.51
N ALA A 219 18.67 -6.76 -0.51
CA ALA A 219 18.20 -5.84 -1.53
C ALA A 219 18.07 -6.58 -2.87
N ASP A 220 16.86 -6.61 -3.45
CA ASP A 220 16.64 -7.10 -4.81
C ASP A 220 16.85 -5.94 -5.78
N ILE A 221 17.76 -6.13 -6.74
CA ILE A 221 18.22 -5.06 -7.63
C ILE A 221 17.96 -5.43 -9.08
N LYS A 222 17.29 -4.53 -9.81
CA LYS A 222 17.18 -4.59 -11.26
C LYS A 222 18.33 -3.77 -11.87
N ALA A 223 19.27 -4.44 -12.53
CA ALA A 223 20.44 -3.82 -13.12
C ALA A 223 20.27 -3.61 -14.63
N TYR A 224 20.72 -2.46 -15.11
CA TYR A 224 20.84 -2.09 -16.53
C TYR A 224 22.32 -1.91 -16.91
N LYS A 225 23.20 -1.67 -15.92
CA LYS A 225 24.66 -1.52 -16.02
C LYS A 225 25.30 -2.16 -14.79
N ASP A 226 26.61 -2.24 -14.79
CA ASP A 226 27.39 -2.66 -13.62
C ASP A 226 27.12 -1.75 -12.43
N TYR A 227 27.01 -2.34 -11.25
CA TYR A 227 26.71 -1.64 -10.02
C TYR A 227 27.46 -2.24 -8.81
N GLU A 228 27.59 -1.42 -7.79
CA GLU A 228 27.98 -1.82 -6.45
C GLU A 228 26.81 -1.57 -5.50
N CYS A 229 26.62 -2.42 -4.50
CA CYS A 229 25.62 -2.25 -3.48
C CYS A 229 26.24 -2.25 -2.09
N SER A 230 25.77 -1.35 -1.23
CA SER A 230 26.08 -1.35 0.19
C SER A 230 24.78 -1.46 1.01
N LEU A 231 24.88 -2.21 2.11
CA LEU A 231 23.82 -2.37 3.11
C LEU A 231 24.29 -1.77 4.42
N LYS A 232 23.42 -1.00 5.06
CA LYS A 232 23.73 -0.29 6.30
C LYS A 232 22.64 -0.46 7.33
N VAL A 233 23.03 -0.62 8.59
CA VAL A 233 22.14 -0.60 9.77
C VAL A 233 22.60 0.54 10.67
N VAL A 234 21.68 1.45 11.00
CA VAL A 234 21.88 2.49 12.02
C VAL A 234 21.14 2.05 13.29
N LEU A 235 21.86 1.97 14.39
CA LEU A 235 21.34 1.58 15.68
C LEU A 235 20.64 2.76 16.37
N PRO A 236 19.82 2.54 17.41
CA PRO A 236 19.14 3.62 18.13
C PRO A 236 20.07 4.66 18.74
N ASP A 237 21.30 4.30 19.10
CA ASP A 237 22.34 5.20 19.62
C ASP A 237 23.05 6.03 18.53
N GLY A 238 22.71 5.80 17.26
CA GLY A 238 23.32 6.44 16.08
C GLY A 238 24.58 5.74 15.57
N SER A 239 25.06 4.70 16.21
CA SER A 239 26.18 3.90 15.67
C SER A 239 25.76 3.15 14.41
N THR A 240 26.73 2.81 13.55
CA THR A 240 26.44 2.23 12.23
C THR A 240 27.24 0.96 11.97
N LEU A 241 26.57 0.02 11.30
CA LEU A 241 27.19 -1.18 10.73
C LEU A 241 26.96 -1.15 9.22
N GLU A 242 27.99 -1.45 8.44
CA GLU A 242 27.91 -1.44 6.98
C GLU A 242 28.60 -2.66 6.37
N LYS A 243 28.01 -3.18 5.28
CA LYS A 243 28.56 -4.29 4.50
C LYS A 243 28.31 -4.08 3.02
N SER A 244 29.29 -4.45 2.19
CA SER A 244 29.13 -4.49 0.74
C SER A 244 28.40 -5.76 0.31
N GLY A 245 27.58 -5.64 -0.75
CA GLY A 245 26.79 -6.72 -1.34
C GLY A 245 25.30 -6.46 -1.25
N THR A 246 24.54 -7.39 -1.81
CA THR A 246 23.07 -7.31 -1.85
C THR A 246 22.40 -8.09 -0.73
N GLU A 247 23.16 -8.85 0.06
CA GLU A 247 22.68 -9.63 1.20
C GLU A 247 23.73 -9.64 2.31
N ALA A 248 23.28 -9.42 3.55
CA ALA A 248 24.16 -9.45 4.71
C ALA A 248 23.38 -9.67 6.02
N ASP A 249 24.05 -10.35 6.97
CA ASP A 249 23.61 -10.44 8.36
C ASP A 249 24.41 -9.49 9.24
N PHE A 250 23.72 -8.75 10.12
CA PHE A 250 24.32 -7.84 11.09
C PHE A 250 24.01 -8.35 12.50
N THR A 251 25.07 -8.67 13.26
CA THR A 251 24.96 -9.12 14.64
C THR A 251 24.99 -7.92 15.59
N ILE A 252 23.99 -7.80 16.46
CA ILE A 252 23.89 -6.78 17.49
C ILE A 252 24.06 -7.49 18.85
N THR A 253 25.12 -7.13 19.57
CA THR A 253 25.50 -7.81 20.81
C THR A 253 24.66 -7.41 22.01
N ASP A 254 24.18 -6.17 22.06
CA ASP A 254 23.32 -5.64 23.13
C ASP A 254 22.17 -4.84 22.50
N PRO A 255 21.15 -5.54 21.96
CA PRO A 255 20.06 -4.89 21.24
C PRO A 255 19.12 -4.15 22.18
N GLU A 256 18.81 -2.89 21.87
CA GLU A 256 17.66 -2.23 22.45
C GLU A 256 16.38 -2.84 21.89
N LEU A 257 15.58 -3.46 22.79
CA LEU A 257 14.36 -4.17 22.38
C LEU A 257 13.18 -3.23 22.23
N TRP A 258 12.40 -3.46 21.18
CA TRP A 258 11.12 -2.81 20.96
C TRP A 258 10.05 -3.40 21.92
N TRP A 259 9.23 -2.53 22.48
CA TRP A 259 8.15 -2.88 23.41
C TRP A 259 6.86 -2.15 23.06
N THR A 260 5.72 -2.65 23.56
CA THR A 260 4.52 -1.82 23.57
C THR A 260 4.68 -0.65 24.55
N TYR A 261 3.98 0.46 24.29
CA TYR A 261 3.94 1.62 25.17
C TYR A 261 3.66 1.21 26.62
N GLU A 262 2.68 0.30 26.83
CA GLU A 262 2.29 -0.19 28.15
C GLU A 262 3.44 -0.86 28.91
N LEU A 263 4.26 -1.66 28.24
CA LEU A 263 5.36 -2.39 28.87
C LEU A 263 6.61 -1.54 29.07
N SER A 264 6.88 -0.60 28.15
CA SER A 264 8.07 0.26 28.20
C SER A 264 7.87 1.52 29.02
N GLY A 265 6.65 2.07 29.05
CA GLY A 265 6.37 3.42 29.55
C GLY A 265 7.00 4.53 28.71
N LYS A 266 7.62 4.20 27.57
CA LYS A 266 8.29 5.16 26.67
C LYS A 266 7.34 5.60 25.58
N THR A 267 7.34 6.89 25.25
CA THR A 267 6.54 7.48 24.16
C THR A 267 7.08 7.13 22.78
N GLU A 268 8.35 6.75 22.68
CA GLU A 268 8.99 6.30 21.45
C GLU A 268 9.78 5.02 21.73
N GLN A 269 9.65 4.08 20.80
CA GLN A 269 10.34 2.79 20.89
C GLN A 269 11.65 2.83 20.10
N PRO A 270 12.67 2.06 20.50
CA PRO A 270 13.92 1.98 19.76
C PRO A 270 13.68 1.32 18.40
N LEU A 271 14.14 2.00 17.34
CA LEU A 271 14.05 1.52 15.96
C LEU A 271 15.43 1.53 15.30
N TYR A 272 15.72 0.49 14.56
CA TYR A 272 16.92 0.31 13.75
C TYR A 272 16.59 0.74 12.32
N GLU A 273 17.38 1.65 11.74
CA GLU A 273 17.20 2.05 10.34
C GLU A 273 18.06 1.18 9.44
N ILE A 274 17.41 0.50 8.52
CA ILE A 274 18.03 -0.38 7.54
C ILE A 274 18.02 0.33 6.21
N SER A 275 19.16 0.42 5.54
CA SER A 275 19.24 1.04 4.21
C SER A 275 20.07 0.22 3.24
N ALA A 276 19.77 0.42 1.95
CA ALA A 276 20.58 -0.03 0.84
C ALA A 276 20.86 1.14 -0.09
N ALA A 277 22.07 1.22 -0.60
CA ALA A 277 22.46 2.19 -1.61
C ALA A 277 23.15 1.47 -2.78
N VAL A 278 22.88 1.94 -3.99
CA VAL A 278 23.42 1.39 -5.23
C VAL A 278 24.19 2.45 -5.97
N VAL A 279 25.43 2.13 -6.32
CA VAL A 279 26.35 2.98 -7.07
C VAL A 279 26.57 2.37 -8.45
N SER A 280 26.43 3.16 -9.51
CA SER A 280 26.76 2.77 -10.89
C SER A 280 27.53 3.90 -11.56
N GLY A 281 28.61 3.55 -12.27
CA GLY A 281 29.50 4.55 -12.89
C GLY A 281 30.11 5.54 -11.89
N GLY A 282 30.32 5.13 -10.64
CA GLY A 282 30.89 5.95 -9.56
C GLY A 282 29.92 6.97 -8.95
N LYS A 283 28.62 6.88 -9.23
CA LYS A 283 27.58 7.75 -8.65
C LYS A 283 26.49 6.90 -7.99
N GLU A 284 25.96 7.37 -6.87
CA GLU A 284 24.76 6.79 -6.28
C GLU A 284 23.57 7.03 -7.23
N VAL A 285 22.93 5.94 -7.65
CA VAL A 285 21.82 5.95 -8.62
C VAL A 285 20.47 5.60 -7.99
N ASP A 286 20.48 4.85 -6.88
CA ASP A 286 19.26 4.56 -6.11
C ASP A 286 19.63 4.26 -4.66
N SER A 287 18.75 4.64 -3.74
CA SER A 287 18.84 4.26 -2.33
C SER A 287 17.46 4.15 -1.71
N THR A 288 17.35 3.36 -0.65
CA THR A 288 16.10 3.18 0.08
C THR A 288 16.39 2.82 1.53
N SER A 289 15.48 3.20 2.43
CA SER A 289 15.58 2.82 3.84
C SER A 289 14.24 2.43 4.43
N LYS A 290 14.27 1.73 5.57
CA LYS A 290 13.12 1.46 6.42
C LYS A 290 13.57 1.25 7.86
N LYS A 291 12.62 1.37 8.80
CA LYS A 291 12.86 1.14 10.22
C LYS A 291 12.21 -0.15 10.68
N ILE A 292 12.87 -0.84 11.61
CA ILE A 292 12.36 -2.04 12.27
C ILE A 292 12.65 -2.00 13.76
N GLY A 293 11.76 -2.59 14.57
CA GLY A 293 12.05 -2.85 15.99
C GLY A 293 12.57 -4.28 16.18
N ILE A 294 13.57 -4.46 17.04
CA ILE A 294 14.03 -5.80 17.44
C ILE A 294 13.13 -6.30 18.55
N ARG A 295 12.40 -7.38 18.29
CA ARG A 295 11.49 -8.00 19.25
C ARG A 295 11.25 -9.47 18.97
N LYS A 296 10.84 -10.20 19.97
CA LYS A 296 10.29 -11.55 19.83
C LYS A 296 8.83 -11.53 20.26
N ILE A 297 7.93 -11.83 19.32
CA ILE A 297 6.50 -12.02 19.63
C ILE A 297 6.16 -13.50 19.48
N GLU A 298 5.53 -14.09 20.48
CA GLU A 298 5.19 -15.51 20.55
C GLU A 298 3.72 -15.66 20.94
N LEU A 299 3.07 -16.65 20.34
CA LEU A 299 1.74 -17.08 20.76
C LEU A 299 1.89 -18.38 21.58
N ASN A 300 1.71 -18.26 22.89
CA ASN A 300 1.68 -19.42 23.79
C ASN A 300 0.36 -20.19 23.59
N ARG A 301 0.50 -21.46 23.21
CA ARG A 301 -0.61 -22.42 23.01
C ARG A 301 -0.41 -23.71 23.83
N GLU A 302 0.32 -23.63 24.93
CA GLU A 302 0.52 -24.76 25.83
C GLU A 302 -0.80 -25.21 26.44
N LYS A 303 -0.87 -26.51 26.75
CA LYS A 303 -2.01 -27.07 27.47
C LYS A 303 -1.92 -26.72 28.93
N ASP A 304 -3.05 -26.43 29.55
CA ASP A 304 -3.24 -26.32 31.00
C ASP A 304 -4.40 -27.22 31.46
N GLU A 305 -4.80 -27.10 32.72
CA GLU A 305 -5.89 -27.90 33.28
C GLU A 305 -7.28 -27.60 32.66
N TYR A 306 -7.47 -26.43 32.01
CA TYR A 306 -8.73 -26.00 31.39
C TYR A 306 -8.75 -26.20 29.90
N GLY A 307 -7.59 -26.42 29.24
CA GLY A 307 -7.54 -26.58 27.78
C GLY A 307 -6.23 -26.19 27.16
N ARG A 308 -6.25 -25.16 26.30
CA ARG A 308 -5.06 -24.57 25.66
C ARG A 308 -5.03 -23.07 25.85
N ASN A 309 -3.87 -22.57 26.23
CA ASN A 309 -3.60 -21.13 26.27
C ASN A 309 -3.73 -20.52 24.88
N PHE A 310 -4.12 -19.26 24.85
CA PHE A 310 -4.00 -18.37 23.70
C PHE A 310 -3.51 -17.03 24.24
N GLN A 311 -2.20 -16.95 24.52
CA GLN A 311 -1.59 -15.82 25.19
C GLN A 311 -0.38 -15.34 24.39
N PHE A 312 -0.35 -14.04 24.09
CA PHE A 312 0.84 -13.42 23.52
C PHE A 312 1.93 -13.23 24.55
N ARG A 313 3.18 -13.39 24.11
CA ARG A 313 4.38 -12.99 24.86
C ARG A 313 5.20 -12.06 23.99
N LEU A 314 5.61 -10.93 24.54
CA LEU A 314 6.52 -9.99 23.90
C LEU A 314 7.85 -10.01 24.66
N ASN A 315 8.94 -10.38 23.97
CA ASN A 315 10.27 -10.53 24.55
C ASN A 315 10.26 -11.43 25.81
N GLY A 316 9.47 -12.50 25.80
CA GLY A 316 9.29 -13.42 26.91
C GLY A 316 8.28 -12.98 27.98
N VAL A 317 7.84 -11.73 28.00
CA VAL A 317 6.85 -11.21 28.96
C VAL A 317 5.43 -11.50 28.47
N PRO A 318 4.58 -12.15 29.28
CA PRO A 318 3.17 -12.33 28.94
C PRO A 318 2.47 -10.98 28.75
N LEU A 319 1.69 -10.89 27.66
CA LEU A 319 0.97 -9.68 27.30
C LEU A 319 -0.53 -9.97 27.13
N PHE A 320 -1.35 -9.26 27.91
CA PHE A 320 -2.79 -9.24 27.67
C PHE A 320 -3.11 -8.23 26.56
N ILE A 321 -3.77 -8.69 25.50
CA ILE A 321 -4.12 -7.83 24.37
C ILE A 321 -5.35 -6.99 24.71
N LYS A 322 -5.15 -5.70 24.85
CA LYS A 322 -6.17 -4.65 24.89
C LYS A 322 -6.26 -4.06 23.51
N GLY A 323 -7.05 -4.71 22.65
CA GLY A 323 -7.08 -4.43 21.22
C GLY A 323 -8.39 -3.79 20.75
N THR A 324 -8.32 -3.22 19.56
CA THR A 324 -9.49 -2.75 18.83
C THR A 324 -9.47 -3.26 17.39
N ASN A 325 -10.66 -3.46 16.81
CA ASN A 325 -10.78 -3.65 15.37
C ASN A 325 -10.73 -2.29 14.68
N TYR A 326 -10.03 -2.24 13.57
CA TYR A 326 -9.89 -1.09 12.72
C TYR A 326 -10.50 -1.41 11.36
N ILE A 327 -11.47 -0.61 10.98
CA ILE A 327 -12.10 -0.60 9.65
C ILE A 327 -11.68 0.68 8.93
N PRO A 328 -11.83 0.78 7.59
CA PRO A 328 -11.51 2.00 6.88
C PRO A 328 -12.22 3.22 7.51
N PRO A 329 -11.48 4.26 7.90
CA PRO A 329 -12.05 5.42 8.60
C PRO A 329 -12.86 6.32 7.68
N ASP A 330 -12.74 6.14 6.37
CA ASP A 330 -13.49 6.82 5.33
C ASP A 330 -13.71 5.90 4.14
N SER A 331 -14.86 6.00 3.47
CA SER A 331 -15.12 5.28 2.22
C SER A 331 -14.20 5.73 1.08
N PHE A 332 -13.66 6.93 1.15
CA PHE A 332 -12.72 7.49 0.19
C PHE A 332 -11.36 7.72 0.87
N ILE A 333 -10.45 6.76 0.72
CA ILE A 333 -9.15 6.72 1.42
C ILE A 333 -8.36 8.02 1.31
N THR A 334 -8.49 8.77 0.21
CA THR A 334 -7.78 10.03 -0.02
C THR A 334 -8.23 11.18 0.89
N ARG A 335 -9.34 11.05 1.62
CA ARG A 335 -9.79 12.00 2.64
C ARG A 335 -9.21 11.74 4.02
N PHE A 336 -8.51 10.62 4.19
CA PHE A 336 -7.87 10.25 5.45
C PHE A 336 -6.42 10.72 5.44
N THR A 337 -6.18 11.89 6.03
CA THR A 337 -4.89 12.59 6.03
C THR A 337 -3.98 12.14 7.16
N SER A 338 -2.70 12.46 7.07
CA SER A 338 -1.67 12.20 8.09
C SER A 338 -2.08 12.64 9.49
N ASP A 339 -2.63 13.84 9.63
CA ASP A 339 -3.09 14.37 10.92
C ASP A 339 -4.17 13.48 11.57
N LYS A 340 -5.06 12.91 10.73
CA LYS A 340 -6.10 12.01 11.21
C LYS A 340 -5.53 10.65 11.61
N ILE A 341 -4.52 10.15 10.88
CA ILE A 341 -3.82 8.90 11.24
C ILE A 341 -3.13 9.08 12.59
N GLU A 342 -2.37 10.15 12.77
CA GLU A 342 -1.68 10.42 14.03
C GLU A 342 -2.66 10.57 15.19
N TYR A 343 -3.74 11.35 15.00
CA TYR A 343 -4.79 11.51 16.00
C TYR A 343 -5.43 10.17 16.40
N LEU A 344 -5.66 9.28 15.45
CA LEU A 344 -6.23 7.95 15.71
C LEU A 344 -5.28 7.09 16.54
N ILE A 345 -4.00 7.07 16.19
CA ILE A 345 -2.97 6.31 16.92
C ILE A 345 -2.79 6.87 18.34
N ASP A 346 -2.79 8.20 18.50
CA ASP A 346 -2.72 8.83 19.82
C ASP A 346 -3.94 8.55 20.67
N THR A 347 -5.13 8.53 20.06
CA THR A 347 -6.37 8.15 20.73
C THR A 347 -6.33 6.68 21.20
N ALA A 348 -5.76 5.78 20.38
CA ALA A 348 -5.56 4.38 20.77
C ALA A 348 -4.64 4.27 21.98
N LEU A 349 -3.51 4.97 22.01
CA LEU A 349 -2.61 5.00 23.16
C LEU A 349 -3.28 5.58 24.42
N PHE A 350 -3.98 6.71 24.28
CA PHE A 350 -4.74 7.32 25.38
C PHE A 350 -5.77 6.35 25.97
N SER A 351 -6.35 5.49 25.12
CA SER A 351 -7.33 4.47 25.51
C SER A 351 -6.67 3.17 26.03
N ASN A 352 -5.35 3.15 26.24
CA ASN A 352 -4.56 1.99 26.64
C ASN A 352 -4.66 0.79 25.69
N ILE A 353 -4.85 1.05 24.39
CA ILE A 353 -4.83 0.02 23.35
C ILE A 353 -3.39 -0.33 23.04
N ASN A 354 -3.05 -1.62 23.07
CA ASN A 354 -1.71 -2.11 22.76
C ASN A 354 -1.64 -2.92 21.45
N MET A 355 -2.80 -3.19 20.80
CA MET A 355 -2.87 -3.85 19.50
C MET A 355 -4.05 -3.31 18.67
N ILE A 356 -3.81 -3.09 17.38
CA ILE A 356 -4.85 -2.73 16.41
C ILE A 356 -4.96 -3.86 15.39
N ARG A 357 -6.17 -4.42 15.19
CA ARG A 357 -6.44 -5.37 14.11
C ARG A 357 -7.00 -4.62 12.92
N ILE A 358 -6.23 -4.63 11.82
CA ILE A 358 -6.69 -4.10 10.53
C ILE A 358 -7.52 -5.17 9.85
N TRP A 359 -8.81 -4.87 9.66
CA TRP A 359 -9.77 -5.79 9.11
C TRP A 359 -9.59 -6.02 7.59
N GLY A 360 -9.76 -7.28 7.15
CA GLY A 360 -9.50 -7.72 5.78
C GLY A 360 -10.50 -7.26 4.71
N GLY A 361 -11.55 -6.54 5.06
CA GLY A 361 -12.53 -5.99 4.11
C GLY A 361 -12.24 -4.55 3.66
N GLY A 362 -11.15 -3.97 4.16
CA GLY A 362 -10.70 -2.61 3.86
C GLY A 362 -9.46 -2.58 2.99
N TYR A 363 -8.48 -1.79 3.42
CA TYR A 363 -7.20 -1.54 2.74
C TYR A 363 -6.02 -2.09 3.54
N TYR A 364 -4.87 -2.27 2.89
CA TYR A 364 -3.59 -2.17 3.58
C TYR A 364 -3.32 -0.69 3.85
N GLU A 365 -3.00 -0.36 5.10
CA GLU A 365 -2.80 1.01 5.50
C GLU A 365 -1.55 1.64 4.87
N SER A 366 -1.38 2.95 5.06
CA SER A 366 -0.19 3.67 4.60
C SER A 366 1.04 3.28 5.43
N ASP A 367 2.22 3.46 4.86
CA ASP A 367 3.49 3.28 5.59
C ASP A 367 3.53 4.15 6.85
N GLU A 368 2.95 5.35 6.79
CA GLU A 368 2.84 6.25 7.93
C GLU A 368 2.09 5.63 9.11
N PHE A 369 0.98 4.92 8.85
CA PHE A 369 0.24 4.22 9.90
C PHE A 369 1.11 3.17 10.59
N TYR A 370 1.81 2.34 9.82
CA TYR A 370 2.70 1.31 10.37
C TYR A 370 3.90 1.91 11.08
N ASN A 371 4.51 2.96 10.51
CA ASN A 371 5.64 3.67 11.12
C ASN A 371 5.25 4.32 12.47
N LEU A 372 4.04 4.88 12.57
CA LEU A 372 3.52 5.41 13.83
C LEU A 372 3.27 4.30 14.85
N CYS A 373 2.72 3.15 14.44
CA CYS A 373 2.57 1.99 15.32
C CYS A 373 3.92 1.48 15.82
N ASP A 374 4.93 1.37 14.94
CA ASP A 374 6.29 0.96 15.31
C ASP A 374 6.94 1.98 16.26
N LYS A 375 6.84 3.27 15.95
CA LYS A 375 7.41 4.34 16.77
C LYS A 375 6.76 4.42 18.15
N LYS A 376 5.43 4.35 18.22
CA LYS A 376 4.65 4.58 19.44
C LYS A 376 4.38 3.30 20.25
N GLY A 377 4.79 2.14 19.79
CA GLY A 377 4.67 0.88 20.55
C GLY A 377 3.27 0.26 20.52
N ILE A 378 2.64 0.20 19.35
CA ILE A 378 1.37 -0.49 19.12
C ILE A 378 1.61 -1.71 18.24
N LEU A 379 1.16 -2.88 18.68
CA LEU A 379 1.15 -4.09 17.86
C LEU A 379 0.07 -4.00 16.77
N VAL A 380 0.34 -4.60 15.62
CA VAL A 380 -0.61 -4.68 14.52
C VAL A 380 -0.93 -6.14 14.21
N TRP A 381 -2.22 -6.47 14.21
CA TRP A 381 -2.75 -7.71 13.64
C TRP A 381 -3.28 -7.38 12.25
N GLN A 382 -2.55 -7.77 11.22
CA GLN A 382 -2.94 -7.51 9.84
C GLN A 382 -3.69 -8.70 9.25
N ASP A 383 -4.97 -8.52 8.94
CA ASP A 383 -5.68 -9.48 8.08
C ASP A 383 -5.18 -9.31 6.64
N PHE A 384 -5.08 -10.42 5.90
CA PHE A 384 -5.04 -10.34 4.45
C PHE A 384 -6.38 -9.84 3.93
N GLN A 385 -6.38 -9.15 2.76
CA GLN A 385 -7.58 -8.51 2.23
C GLN A 385 -8.57 -9.54 1.65
N PHE A 386 -9.14 -10.33 2.53
CA PHE A 386 -10.20 -11.31 2.33
C PHE A 386 -11.20 -11.20 3.48
N ALA A 387 -12.44 -10.82 3.19
CA ALA A 387 -13.46 -10.54 4.21
C ALA A 387 -14.62 -11.53 4.16
N CYS A 388 -14.80 -12.31 5.22
CA CYS A 388 -16.04 -12.99 5.61
C CYS A 388 -16.77 -13.78 4.50
N GLN A 389 -16.10 -14.20 3.43
CA GLN A 389 -16.71 -14.86 2.27
C GLN A 389 -15.84 -15.99 1.72
N ALA A 390 -16.42 -16.86 0.90
CA ALA A 390 -15.71 -17.87 0.15
C ALA A 390 -15.19 -17.26 -1.16
N TYR A 391 -13.89 -17.08 -1.26
CA TYR A 391 -13.22 -16.58 -2.45
C TYR A 391 -12.98 -17.68 -3.48
N PRO A 392 -12.90 -17.35 -4.79
CA PRO A 392 -12.76 -18.32 -5.86
C PRO A 392 -11.31 -18.83 -6.00
N PHE A 393 -10.74 -19.41 -4.96
CA PHE A 393 -9.37 -19.97 -4.97
C PHE A 393 -9.20 -21.18 -5.91
N PHE A 394 -10.26 -21.61 -6.55
CA PHE A 394 -10.24 -22.61 -7.62
C PHE A 394 -10.05 -22.00 -9.01
N ASP A 395 -10.13 -20.67 -9.15
CA ASP A 395 -9.92 -19.94 -10.40
C ASP A 395 -8.45 -19.49 -10.47
N ASN A 396 -7.70 -20.03 -11.45
CA ASN A 396 -6.29 -19.70 -11.63
C ASN A 396 -6.07 -18.22 -11.94
N ASP A 397 -6.95 -17.59 -12.70
CA ASP A 397 -6.88 -16.14 -12.98
C ASP A 397 -6.98 -15.30 -11.69
N PHE A 398 -7.73 -15.81 -10.71
CA PHE A 398 -7.84 -15.19 -9.40
C PHE A 398 -6.59 -15.42 -8.54
N LEU A 399 -6.01 -16.63 -8.60
CA LEU A 399 -4.80 -16.98 -7.84
C LEU A 399 -3.55 -16.22 -8.35
N ASP A 400 -3.46 -16.02 -9.65
CA ASP A 400 -2.33 -15.31 -10.29
C ASP A 400 -2.37 -13.78 -10.07
N ASN A 401 -3.50 -13.29 -9.62
CA ASN A 401 -3.75 -11.86 -9.38
C ASN A 401 -3.52 -11.49 -7.91
#